data_24ecd5e32f671cc7a2f2d0063940b6ae
#
_entry.id   24ecd5e32f671cc7a2f2d0063940b6ae
#
_cell.length_a   1.000
_cell.length_b   1.000
_cell.length_c   1.000
_cell.angle_alpha   90.00
_cell.angle_beta   90.00
_cell.angle_gamma   90.00
#
_symmetry.space_group_name_H-M   'P 1'
#
loop_
_entity.id
_entity.type
_entity.pdbx_description
1 polymer ?
#
loop_
_entity_poly.entity_id
_entity_poly.type
_entity_poly.pdbx_seq_one_letter_code
_entity_poly.pdbx_strand_id
1 'polypeptide(L)'
;MVCEVIDRCLADRSLDGESLARATHLSRSTLYRLVAPFGGVGSFIIRRRLEAARYVLAAHDHRDTLSELAEQVGFASASHLSRAFLDHFGMRPGEFRTAARNQGGSH
;
A
#
# COMPACT_ATOMS: atom_id res chain seq x y z
N MET A 1 -16.17 1.46 -1.64
CA MET A 1 -16.46 0.11 -1.09
C MET A 1 -15.28 -0.84 -1.23
N VAL A 2 -14.83 -1.14 -2.45
CA VAL A 2 -13.67 -2.03 -2.64
C VAL A 2 -12.44 -1.51 -1.91
N CYS A 3 -12.17 -0.22 -2.00
CA CYS A 3 -11.01 0.38 -1.33
C CYS A 3 -11.09 0.27 0.19
N GLU A 4 -12.26 0.42 0.77
CA GLU A 4 -12.43 0.29 2.22
C GLU A 4 -12.16 -1.14 2.69
N VAL A 5 -12.67 -2.12 1.95
CA VAL A 5 -12.47 -3.52 2.28
C VAL A 5 -11.00 -3.89 2.17
N ILE A 6 -10.34 -3.48 1.07
CA ILE A 6 -8.95 -3.81 0.85
C ILE A 6 -8.06 -3.14 1.92
N ASP A 7 -8.37 -1.92 2.32
CA ASP A 7 -7.57 -1.21 3.31
C ASP A 7 -7.57 -1.91 4.66
N ARG A 8 -8.66 -2.59 5.00
CA ARG A 8 -8.74 -3.38 6.24
C ARG A 8 -7.92 -4.67 6.16
N CYS A 9 -7.66 -5.16 4.96
CA CYS A 9 -7.01 -6.45 4.75
C CYS A 9 -5.56 -6.32 4.27
N LEU A 10 -5.01 -5.11 4.18
CA LEU A 10 -3.70 -4.88 3.57
C LEU A 10 -2.57 -5.66 4.23
N ALA A 11 -2.62 -5.82 5.55
CA ALA A 11 -1.56 -6.52 6.28
C ALA A 11 -1.55 -8.03 5.99
N ASP A 12 -2.65 -8.57 5.47
CA ASP A 12 -2.74 -9.98 5.12
C ASP A 12 -2.03 -10.22 3.79
N ARG A 13 -0.86 -10.82 3.85
CA ARG A 13 -0.06 -11.08 2.64
C ARG A 13 -0.69 -12.13 1.73
N SER A 14 -1.65 -12.90 2.23
CA SER A 14 -2.37 -13.88 1.40
C SER A 14 -3.53 -13.26 0.62
N LEU A 15 -3.76 -11.96 0.78
CA LEU A 15 -4.83 -11.27 0.07
C LEU A 15 -4.65 -11.40 -1.44
N ASP A 16 -5.67 -11.90 -2.11
CA ASP A 16 -5.67 -12.12 -3.55
C ASP A 16 -7.06 -11.80 -4.12
N GLY A 17 -7.22 -12.02 -5.43
CA GLY A 17 -8.47 -11.73 -6.11
C GLY A 17 -9.65 -12.52 -5.57
N GLU A 18 -9.43 -13.78 -5.20
CA GLU A 18 -10.49 -14.63 -4.69
C GLU A 18 -10.97 -14.18 -3.32
N SER A 19 -10.03 -13.93 -2.41
CA SER A 19 -10.40 -13.46 -1.06
C SER A 19 -10.99 -12.06 -1.10
N LEU A 20 -10.49 -11.20 -1.99
CA LEU A 20 -11.04 -9.85 -2.15
C LEU A 20 -12.46 -9.91 -2.71
N ALA A 21 -12.72 -10.78 -3.68
CA ALA A 21 -14.08 -10.95 -4.21
C ALA A 21 -15.05 -11.40 -3.12
N ARG A 22 -14.63 -12.34 -2.28
CA ARG A 22 -15.46 -12.81 -1.16
C ARG A 22 -15.73 -11.67 -0.16
N ALA A 23 -14.70 -10.91 0.18
CA ALA A 23 -14.83 -9.85 1.16
C ALA A 23 -15.70 -8.70 0.68
N THR A 24 -15.72 -8.44 -0.63
CA THR A 24 -16.51 -7.36 -1.23
C THR A 24 -17.89 -7.82 -1.68
N HIS A 25 -18.16 -9.13 -1.62
CA HIS A 25 -19.40 -9.73 -2.14
C HIS A 25 -19.59 -9.50 -3.64
N LEU A 26 -18.50 -9.31 -4.37
CA LEU A 26 -18.52 -9.16 -5.82
C LEU A 26 -18.15 -10.48 -6.48
N SER A 27 -18.68 -10.71 -7.69
CA SER A 27 -18.21 -11.83 -8.51
C SER A 27 -16.79 -11.55 -8.97
N ARG A 28 -16.04 -12.60 -9.32
CA ARG A 28 -14.69 -12.44 -9.86
C ARG A 28 -14.70 -11.59 -11.12
N SER A 29 -15.66 -11.82 -12.01
CA SER A 29 -15.77 -11.06 -13.26
C SER A 29 -15.95 -9.57 -12.99
N THR A 30 -16.82 -9.21 -12.06
CA THR A 30 -17.07 -7.82 -11.70
C THR A 30 -15.82 -7.19 -11.08
N LEU A 31 -15.20 -7.89 -10.14
CA LEU A 31 -13.99 -7.40 -9.49
C LEU A 31 -12.87 -7.17 -10.51
N TYR A 32 -12.63 -8.15 -11.38
CA TYR A 32 -11.54 -8.08 -12.36
C TYR A 32 -11.77 -6.95 -13.36
N ARG A 33 -13.02 -6.68 -13.71
CA ARG A 33 -13.36 -5.56 -14.57
C ARG A 33 -13.04 -4.22 -13.90
N LEU A 34 -13.36 -4.11 -12.61
CA LEU A 34 -13.12 -2.88 -11.85
C LEU A 34 -11.63 -2.58 -11.69
N VAL A 35 -10.79 -3.60 -11.52
CA VAL A 35 -9.36 -3.38 -11.29
C VAL A 35 -8.52 -3.43 -12.56
N ALA A 36 -9.11 -3.77 -13.70
CA ALA A 36 -8.39 -3.84 -14.97
C ALA A 36 -7.62 -2.56 -15.31
N PRO A 37 -8.19 -1.35 -15.10
CA PRO A 37 -7.45 -0.12 -15.40
C PRO A 37 -6.17 0.05 -14.57
N PHE A 38 -6.04 -0.67 -13.47
CA PHE A 38 -4.86 -0.61 -12.59
C PHE A 38 -3.84 -1.70 -12.89
N GLY A 39 -4.05 -2.49 -13.93
CA GLY A 39 -3.16 -3.59 -14.28
C GLY A 39 -3.55 -4.92 -13.63
N GLY A 40 -4.76 -5.04 -13.09
CA GLY A 40 -5.26 -6.26 -12.47
C GLY A 40 -5.29 -6.20 -10.96
N VAL A 41 -5.74 -7.31 -10.35
CA VAL A 41 -5.94 -7.38 -8.90
C VAL A 41 -4.61 -7.22 -8.15
N GLY A 42 -3.57 -7.92 -8.58
CA GLY A 42 -2.26 -7.85 -7.90
C GLY A 42 -1.71 -6.44 -7.88
N SER A 43 -1.72 -5.78 -9.03
CA SER A 43 -1.25 -4.40 -9.14
C SER A 43 -2.09 -3.46 -8.30
N PHE A 44 -3.40 -3.67 -8.27
CA PHE A 44 -4.30 -2.85 -7.47
C PHE A 44 -4.00 -2.98 -5.98
N ILE A 45 -3.79 -4.20 -5.50
CA ILE A 45 -3.46 -4.45 -4.10
C ILE A 45 -2.13 -3.78 -3.73
N ILE A 46 -1.11 -3.95 -4.57
CA ILE A 46 0.20 -3.32 -4.32
C ILE A 46 0.07 -1.81 -4.27
N ARG A 47 -0.69 -1.23 -5.20
CA ARG A 47 -0.92 0.22 -5.21
C ARG A 47 -1.57 0.70 -3.91
N ARG A 48 -2.57 -0.03 -3.41
CA ARG A 48 -3.22 0.34 -2.14
C ARG A 48 -2.25 0.22 -0.97
N ARG A 49 -1.41 -0.82 -0.95
CA ARG A 49 -0.38 -0.98 0.07
C ARG A 49 0.62 0.17 0.05
N LEU A 50 1.04 0.60 -1.15
CA LEU A 50 1.97 1.72 -1.30
C LEU A 50 1.33 3.03 -0.85
N GLU A 51 0.06 3.26 -1.16
CA GLU A 51 -0.64 4.45 -0.70
C GLU A 51 -0.76 4.48 0.83
N ALA A 52 -1.03 3.33 1.44
CA ALA A 52 -1.07 3.22 2.90
C ALA A 52 0.31 3.52 3.51
N ALA A 53 1.37 2.99 2.91
CA ALA A 53 2.74 3.26 3.37
C ALA A 53 3.06 4.74 3.25
N ARG A 54 2.72 5.36 2.14
CA ARG A 54 2.94 6.79 1.92
C ARG A 54 2.24 7.62 2.98
N TYR A 55 0.99 7.28 3.27
CA TYR A 55 0.21 7.99 4.28
C TYR A 55 0.90 7.94 5.65
N VAL A 56 1.35 6.74 6.05
CA VAL A 56 2.03 6.57 7.34
C VAL A 56 3.34 7.33 7.37
N LEU A 57 4.13 7.27 6.28
CA LEU A 57 5.43 7.95 6.20
C LEU A 57 5.30 9.47 6.25
N ALA A 58 4.18 10.01 5.82
CA ALA A 58 3.93 11.45 5.85
C ALA A 58 3.59 11.95 7.26
N ALA A 59 3.23 11.07 8.17
CA ALA A 59 2.90 11.47 9.54
C ALA A 59 4.16 11.89 10.29
N HIS A 60 4.13 13.05 10.94
CA HIS A 60 5.30 13.62 11.59
C HIS A 60 5.79 12.82 12.79
N ASP A 61 4.89 12.13 13.46
CA ASP A 61 5.19 11.37 14.68
C ASP A 61 5.48 9.90 14.42
N HIS A 62 5.49 9.49 13.16
CA HIS A 62 5.74 8.09 12.80
C HIS A 62 7.19 7.73 13.07
N ARG A 63 7.42 6.68 13.87
CA ARG A 63 8.75 6.25 14.28
C ARG A 63 9.07 4.80 13.97
N ASP A 64 8.16 4.09 13.32
CA ASP A 64 8.38 2.68 12.99
C ASP A 64 9.51 2.54 11.97
N THR A 65 10.20 1.41 12.05
CA THR A 65 11.21 1.06 11.03
C THR A 65 10.51 0.69 9.73
N LEU A 66 11.29 0.67 8.65
CA LEU A 66 10.74 0.22 7.37
C LEU A 66 10.29 -1.23 7.41
N SER A 67 10.96 -2.09 8.20
CA SER A 67 10.52 -3.47 8.38
C SER A 67 9.16 -3.54 9.06
N GLU A 68 8.96 -2.76 10.10
CA GLU A 68 7.68 -2.70 10.79
C GLU A 68 6.58 -2.16 9.88
N LEU A 69 6.89 -1.11 9.13
CA LEU A 69 5.93 -0.54 8.18
C LEU A 69 5.56 -1.56 7.08
N ALA A 70 6.58 -2.25 6.54
CA ALA A 70 6.33 -3.26 5.51
C ALA A 70 5.36 -4.33 6.03
N GLU A 71 5.55 -4.79 7.25
CA GLU A 71 4.68 -5.77 7.87
C GLU A 71 3.25 -5.22 8.04
N GLN A 72 3.13 -3.99 8.50
CA GLN A 72 1.83 -3.35 8.74
C GLN A 72 1.01 -3.21 7.45
N VAL A 73 1.67 -2.92 6.33
CA VAL A 73 0.96 -2.70 5.07
C VAL A 73 0.97 -3.90 4.13
N GLY A 74 1.55 -5.03 4.57
CA GLY A 74 1.42 -6.29 3.84
C GLY A 74 2.54 -6.63 2.87
N PHE A 75 3.70 -5.96 2.95
CA PHE A 75 4.87 -6.35 2.16
C PHE A 75 5.67 -7.41 2.90
N ALA A 76 6.35 -8.26 2.13
CA ALA A 76 7.13 -9.36 2.70
C ALA A 76 8.37 -8.88 3.47
N SER A 77 8.93 -7.73 3.08
CA SER A 77 10.16 -7.23 3.70
C SER A 77 10.31 -5.74 3.44
N ALA A 78 11.21 -5.09 4.19
CA ALA A 78 11.57 -3.71 3.94
C ALA A 78 12.13 -3.50 2.53
N SER A 79 12.92 -4.46 2.05
CA SER A 79 13.49 -4.40 0.69
C SER A 79 12.41 -4.42 -0.37
N HIS A 80 11.40 -5.27 -0.19
CA HIS A 80 10.28 -5.35 -1.11
C HIS A 80 9.49 -4.02 -1.13
N LEU A 81 9.20 -3.49 0.06
CA LEU A 81 8.53 -2.19 0.18
C LEU A 81 9.34 -1.10 -0.51
N SER A 82 10.64 -1.02 -0.23
CA SER A 82 11.51 0.03 -0.78
C SER A 82 11.54 0.00 -2.30
N ARG A 83 11.66 -1.19 -2.88
CA ARG A 83 11.71 -1.35 -4.33
C ARG A 83 10.38 -0.94 -4.97
N ALA A 84 9.27 -1.44 -4.44
CA ALA A 84 7.95 -1.13 -4.97
C ALA A 84 7.65 0.36 -4.82
N PHE A 85 8.01 0.95 -3.69
CA PHE A 85 7.80 2.37 -3.43
C PHE A 85 8.59 3.24 -4.42
N LEU A 86 9.87 2.90 -4.64
CA LEU A 86 10.70 3.62 -5.60
C LEU A 86 10.14 3.52 -7.02
N ASP A 87 9.72 2.31 -7.42
CA ASP A 87 9.16 2.10 -8.76
C ASP A 87 7.88 2.90 -8.97
N HIS A 88 7.08 3.04 -7.94
CA HIS A 88 5.76 3.70 -8.07
C HIS A 88 5.84 5.22 -7.88
N PHE A 89 6.58 5.68 -6.88
CA PHE A 89 6.62 7.11 -6.51
C PHE A 89 7.88 7.84 -6.96
N GLY A 90 8.89 7.12 -7.47
CA GLY A 90 10.10 7.75 -7.95
C GLY A 90 11.10 8.12 -6.86
N MET A 91 10.83 7.78 -5.61
CA MET A 91 11.77 8.00 -4.51
C MET A 91 11.63 6.90 -3.47
N ARG A 92 12.64 6.73 -2.65
CA ARG A 92 12.65 5.69 -1.62
C ARG A 92 11.84 6.14 -0.41
N PRO A 93 11.30 5.18 0.37
CA PRO A 93 10.51 5.54 1.56
C PRO A 93 11.24 6.44 2.54
N GLY A 94 12.54 6.20 2.79
CA GLY A 94 13.33 7.03 3.68
C GLY A 94 13.46 8.46 3.19
N GLU A 95 13.66 8.63 1.90
CA GLU A 95 13.74 9.95 1.28
C GLU A 95 12.39 10.68 1.39
N PHE A 96 11.31 9.97 1.17
CA PHE A 96 9.97 10.53 1.30
C PHE A 96 9.69 10.98 2.73
N ARG A 97 10.05 10.15 3.71
CA ARG A 97 9.89 10.47 5.12
C ARG A 97 10.64 11.75 5.49
N THR A 98 11.89 11.87 5.05
CA THR A 98 12.72 13.04 5.31
C THR A 98 12.11 14.29 4.67
N ALA A 99 11.67 14.20 3.41
CA ALA A 99 11.05 15.32 2.71
C ALA A 99 9.77 15.77 3.41
N ALA A 100 8.95 14.84 3.87
CA ALA A 100 7.71 15.16 4.57
C ALA A 100 7.99 15.86 5.91
N ARG A 101 9.01 15.40 6.65
CA ARG A 101 9.40 16.03 7.90
C ARG A 101 9.92 17.44 7.68
N ASN A 102 10.72 17.62 6.63
CA ASN A 102 11.28 18.93 6.31
C ASN A 102 10.19 19.92 5.94
N GLN A 103 9.20 19.50 5.19
CA GLN A 103 8.07 20.34 4.84
C GLN A 103 7.28 20.74 6.09
N GLY A 104 7.03 19.77 6.97
CA GLY A 104 6.32 20.04 8.21
C GLY A 104 7.12 20.91 9.18
N GLY A 105 8.44 20.80 9.16
CA GLY A 105 9.33 21.55 10.04
C GLY A 105 9.58 22.98 9.62
N SER A 106 9.14 23.39 8.44
CA SER A 106 9.42 24.72 7.92
C SER A 106 8.43 25.79 8.43
N HIS A 107 7.59 25.41 9.35
CA HIS A 107 6.66 26.35 9.97
C HIS A 107 7.16 26.77 11.35
#